data_b23119c51d741df38ee2f85169188fff
#
_entry.id   b23119c51d741df38ee2f85169188fff
#
_cell.length_a   1.000
_cell.length_b   1.000
_cell.length_c   1.000
_cell.angle_alpha   90.00
_cell.angle_beta   90.00
_cell.angle_gamma   90.00
#
_symmetry.space_group_name_H-M   'P 1'
#
loop_
_entity.id
_entity.type
_entity.pdbx_description
1 polymer ?
#
loop_
_entity_poly.entity_id
_entity_poly.type
_entity_poly.pdbx_seq_one_letter_code
_entity_poly.pdbx_strand_id
1 'polypeptide(L)'
;MFVHTSIRTSNLERSINFYTRLLRLQLISRREIVANNAEIAFLRDPEGKGATLELTFYRDQKKFFQPDYEDRLFDHLAFETKDMKETITAMQESGITITDEPFRLSPAGPLIAFVEDPDGTLIELIEKA
;
A
#
# COMPACT_ATOMS: atom_id res chain seq x y z
N MET A 1 -20.24 -9.56 2.14
CA MET A 1 -19.12 -9.17 3.02
C MET A 1 -17.86 -8.97 2.20
N PHE A 2 -17.23 -7.81 2.30
CA PHE A 2 -15.98 -7.54 1.59
C PHE A 2 -14.82 -8.27 2.29
N VAL A 3 -14.07 -9.09 1.54
CA VAL A 3 -13.03 -9.97 2.11
C VAL A 3 -11.64 -9.38 1.99
N HIS A 4 -11.21 -9.06 0.78
CA HIS A 4 -9.88 -8.49 0.55
C HIS A 4 -9.80 -7.68 -0.74
N THR A 5 -8.75 -6.88 -0.83
CA THR A 5 -8.32 -6.22 -2.08
C THR A 5 -7.02 -6.88 -2.52
N SER A 6 -6.92 -7.21 -3.81
CA SER A 6 -5.70 -7.76 -4.39
C SER A 6 -5.05 -6.72 -5.30
N ILE A 7 -3.76 -6.49 -5.07
CA ILE A 7 -2.94 -5.65 -5.95
C ILE A 7 -1.75 -6.46 -6.46
N ARG A 8 -1.28 -6.11 -7.65
CA ARG A 8 -0.11 -6.76 -8.23
C ARG A 8 1.17 -6.13 -7.74
N THR A 9 2.21 -6.94 -7.62
CA THR A 9 3.56 -6.49 -7.30
C THR A 9 4.57 -7.06 -8.28
N SER A 10 5.59 -6.30 -8.60
CA SER A 10 6.70 -6.75 -9.43
C SER A 10 7.81 -7.43 -8.62
N ASN A 11 7.79 -7.26 -7.30
CA ASN A 11 8.75 -7.85 -6.36
C ASN A 11 8.07 -8.04 -5.01
N LEU A 12 7.69 -9.27 -4.73
CA LEU A 12 6.89 -9.60 -3.54
C LEU A 12 7.60 -9.24 -2.23
N GLU A 13 8.90 -9.54 -2.10
CA GLU A 13 9.69 -9.20 -0.91
C GLU A 13 9.71 -7.69 -0.65
N ARG A 14 9.94 -6.91 -1.68
CA ARG A 14 9.97 -5.45 -1.59
C ARG A 14 8.62 -4.89 -1.15
N SER A 15 7.54 -5.40 -1.72
CA SER A 15 6.19 -4.96 -1.35
C SER A 15 5.81 -5.40 0.07
N ILE A 16 6.13 -6.62 0.47
CA ILE A 16 5.92 -7.07 1.84
C ILE A 16 6.66 -6.15 2.81
N ASN A 17 7.91 -5.80 2.53
CA ASN A 17 8.68 -4.88 3.38
C ASN A 17 8.03 -3.50 3.47
N PHE A 18 7.56 -2.96 2.36
CA PHE A 18 6.86 -1.67 2.34
C PHE A 18 5.63 -1.69 3.25
N TYR A 19 4.73 -2.64 3.05
CA TYR A 19 3.46 -2.68 3.78
C TYR A 19 3.62 -3.09 5.24
N THR A 20 4.64 -3.88 5.59
CA THR A 20 4.86 -4.28 6.98
C THR A 20 5.69 -3.27 7.77
N ARG A 21 6.78 -2.76 7.20
CA ARG A 21 7.68 -1.86 7.93
C ARG A 21 7.21 -0.42 7.95
N LEU A 22 6.68 0.08 6.83
CA LEU A 22 6.29 1.48 6.72
C LEU A 22 4.82 1.70 7.06
N LEU A 23 3.94 0.77 6.71
CA LEU A 23 2.50 0.88 6.95
C LEU A 23 1.98 0.00 8.10
N ARG A 24 2.88 -0.72 8.76
CA ARG A 24 2.58 -1.48 10.01
C ARG A 24 1.61 -2.64 9.84
N LEU A 25 1.38 -3.13 8.63
CA LEU A 25 0.61 -4.35 8.44
C LEU A 25 1.41 -5.57 8.91
N GLN A 26 0.69 -6.63 9.23
CA GLN A 26 1.25 -7.92 9.60
C GLN A 26 1.08 -8.91 8.45
N LEU A 27 2.14 -9.60 8.08
CA LEU A 27 2.08 -10.71 7.13
C LEU A 27 1.38 -11.90 7.79
N ILE A 28 0.26 -12.33 7.21
CA ILE A 28 -0.57 -13.42 7.74
C ILE A 28 -0.20 -14.75 7.10
N SER A 29 -0.05 -14.76 5.79
CA SER A 29 0.29 -15.98 5.05
C SER A 29 0.96 -15.64 3.73
N ARG A 30 1.69 -16.61 3.23
CA ARG A 30 2.38 -16.52 1.95
C ARG A 30 2.36 -17.89 1.32
N ARG A 31 1.94 -18.00 0.05
CA ARG A 31 1.86 -19.29 -0.61
C ARG A 31 1.96 -19.17 -2.12
N GLU A 32 2.29 -20.29 -2.75
CA GLU A 32 2.30 -20.41 -4.19
C GLU A 32 0.94 -20.85 -4.73
N ILE A 33 0.58 -20.31 -5.89
CA ILE A 33 -0.56 -20.74 -6.68
C ILE A 33 0.00 -21.31 -7.98
N VAL A 34 0.21 -22.60 -8.00
CA VAL A 34 0.87 -23.30 -9.11
C VAL A 34 0.11 -23.11 -10.42
N ALA A 35 -1.22 -23.21 -10.39
CA ALA A 35 -2.07 -23.09 -11.56
C ALA A 35 -1.87 -21.77 -12.33
N ASN A 36 -1.52 -20.68 -11.64
CA ASN A 36 -1.36 -19.36 -12.22
C ASN A 36 0.10 -18.92 -12.31
N ASN A 37 1.04 -19.78 -11.92
CA ASN A 37 2.44 -19.42 -11.78
C ASN A 37 2.64 -18.14 -10.96
N ALA A 38 1.96 -18.08 -9.81
CA ALA A 38 1.93 -16.90 -8.95
C ALA A 38 2.36 -17.25 -7.53
N GLU A 39 2.81 -16.23 -6.82
CA GLU A 39 2.98 -16.25 -5.37
C GLU A 39 2.13 -15.14 -4.77
N ILE A 40 1.44 -15.43 -3.67
CA ILE A 40 0.59 -14.46 -3.00
C ILE A 40 0.99 -14.30 -1.53
N ALA A 41 0.73 -13.10 -1.00
CA ALA A 41 0.90 -12.80 0.42
C ALA A 41 -0.35 -12.06 0.90
N PHE A 42 -0.85 -12.44 2.08
CA PHE A 42 -1.95 -11.75 2.74
C PHE A 42 -1.41 -10.96 3.93
N LEU A 43 -1.83 -9.70 4.02
CA LEU A 43 -1.43 -8.77 5.07
C LEU A 43 -2.67 -8.10 5.66
N ARG A 44 -2.63 -7.81 6.96
CA ARG A 44 -3.72 -7.09 7.62
C ARG A 44 -3.20 -6.31 8.83
N ASP A 45 -4.04 -5.44 9.36
CA ASP A 45 -3.78 -4.76 10.62
C ASP A 45 -3.50 -5.77 11.74
N PRO A 46 -2.48 -5.55 12.59
CA PRO A 46 -2.16 -6.47 13.70
C PRO A 46 -3.31 -6.67 14.68
N GLU A 47 -4.19 -5.68 14.85
CA GLU A 47 -5.38 -5.80 15.70
C GLU A 47 -6.55 -6.48 14.98
N GLY A 48 -6.38 -6.88 13.73
CA GLY A 48 -7.41 -7.55 12.95
C GLY A 48 -8.54 -6.64 12.46
N LYS A 49 -8.32 -5.33 12.48
CA LYS A 49 -9.28 -4.33 11.99
C LYS A 49 -9.04 -4.03 10.51
N GLY A 50 -10.10 -3.63 9.82
CA GLY A 50 -10.03 -3.25 8.42
C GLY A 50 -9.96 -4.43 7.46
N ALA A 51 -9.72 -4.11 6.20
CA ALA A 51 -9.66 -5.08 5.12
C ALA A 51 -8.30 -5.81 5.08
N THR A 52 -8.31 -7.01 4.51
CA THR A 52 -7.08 -7.75 4.21
C THR A 52 -6.55 -7.30 2.85
N LEU A 53 -5.25 -7.10 2.76
CA LEU A 53 -4.56 -6.80 1.51
C LEU A 53 -3.90 -8.08 0.99
N GLU A 54 -4.19 -8.42 -0.27
CA GLU A 54 -3.47 -9.49 -0.97
C GLU A 54 -2.46 -8.88 -1.93
N LEU A 55 -1.20 -9.28 -1.80
CA LEU A 55 -0.17 -8.98 -2.78
C LEU A 55 -0.04 -10.17 -3.71
N THR A 56 -0.18 -9.94 -5.01
CA THR A 56 -0.11 -11.00 -6.02
C THR A 56 1.07 -10.76 -6.95
N PHE A 57 1.99 -11.71 -6.96
CA PHE A 57 3.14 -11.72 -7.85
C PHE A 57 2.97 -12.79 -8.90
N TYR A 58 2.79 -12.38 -10.18
CA TYR A 58 2.78 -13.30 -11.31
C TYR A 58 4.17 -13.37 -11.93
N ARG A 59 4.78 -14.55 -11.93
CA ARG A 59 6.14 -14.74 -12.47
C ARG A 59 6.23 -14.43 -13.96
N ASP A 60 5.12 -14.57 -14.69
CA ASP A 60 5.06 -14.33 -16.13
C ASP A 60 4.75 -12.87 -16.49
N GLN A 61 4.43 -12.02 -15.53
CA GLN A 61 4.19 -10.59 -15.79
C GLN A 61 5.52 -9.89 -16.03
N LYS A 62 5.74 -9.41 -17.25
CA LYS A 62 7.00 -8.78 -17.66
C LYS A 62 6.97 -7.26 -17.60
N LYS A 63 5.77 -6.65 -17.61
CA LYS A 63 5.61 -5.21 -17.67
C LYS A 63 4.60 -4.73 -16.64
N PHE A 64 4.90 -3.59 -16.04
CA PHE A 64 3.98 -2.81 -15.22
C PHE A 64 3.81 -1.45 -15.90
N PHE A 65 2.56 -1.01 -16.04
CA PHE A 65 2.29 0.31 -16.57
C PHE A 65 2.71 1.37 -15.55
N GLN A 66 3.23 2.48 -16.07
CA GLN A 66 3.50 3.65 -15.23
C GLN A 66 2.17 4.19 -14.68
N PRO A 67 2.16 4.71 -13.45
CA PRO A 67 0.95 5.28 -12.89
C PRO A 67 0.42 6.41 -13.77
N ASP A 68 -0.83 6.29 -14.20
CA ASP A 68 -1.57 7.34 -14.86
C ASP A 68 -2.78 7.66 -13.99
N TYR A 69 -2.71 8.79 -13.29
CA TYR A 69 -3.74 9.16 -12.32
C TYR A 69 -5.05 9.63 -12.98
N GLU A 70 -5.04 9.88 -14.28
CA GLU A 70 -6.24 10.32 -15.01
C GLU A 70 -7.06 9.17 -15.58
N ASP A 71 -6.39 8.09 -15.99
CA ASP A 71 -7.03 6.99 -16.75
C ASP A 71 -7.29 5.71 -15.96
N ARG A 72 -6.92 5.63 -14.70
CA ARG A 72 -7.07 4.39 -13.95
C ARG A 72 -8.43 4.26 -13.27
N LEU A 73 -8.95 3.03 -13.22
CA LEU A 73 -10.20 2.72 -12.54
C LEU A 73 -10.04 2.63 -11.02
N PHE A 74 -8.90 2.14 -10.56
CA PHE A 74 -8.59 2.02 -9.14
C PHE A 74 -7.87 3.28 -8.68
N ASP A 75 -8.42 3.96 -7.68
CA ASP A 75 -7.86 5.24 -7.21
C ASP A 75 -6.71 5.03 -6.23
N HIS A 76 -6.99 4.55 -5.02
CA HIS A 76 -5.96 4.38 -3.99
C HIS A 76 -6.38 3.41 -2.89
N LEU A 77 -5.39 2.99 -2.09
CA LEU A 77 -5.59 2.37 -0.79
C LEU A 77 -5.37 3.42 0.29
N ALA A 78 -6.11 3.34 1.38
CA ALA A 78 -5.95 4.28 2.50
C ALA A 78 -5.48 3.56 3.76
N PHE A 79 -4.54 4.17 4.48
CA PHE A 79 -3.98 3.67 5.73
C PHE A 79 -3.99 4.75 6.79
N GLU A 80 -4.40 4.40 8.00
CA GLU A 80 -4.23 5.29 9.14
C GLU A 80 -2.78 5.28 9.63
N THR A 81 -2.28 6.42 10.03
CA THR A 81 -1.03 6.55 10.77
C THR A 81 -1.26 7.33 12.05
N LYS A 82 -0.51 7.00 13.10
CA LYS A 82 -0.58 7.71 14.38
C LYS A 82 0.28 8.98 14.38
N ASP A 83 1.29 9.02 13.53
CA ASP A 83 2.24 10.12 13.41
C ASP A 83 2.64 10.31 11.95
N MET A 84 2.01 11.28 11.31
CA MET A 84 2.25 11.59 9.90
C MET A 84 3.71 11.99 9.63
N LYS A 85 4.27 12.80 10.51
CA LYS A 85 5.64 13.28 10.35
C LYS A 85 6.65 12.12 10.38
N GLU A 86 6.51 11.23 11.35
CA GLU A 86 7.35 10.03 11.46
C GLU A 86 7.20 9.15 10.23
N THR A 87 5.97 8.90 9.80
CA THR A 87 5.68 8.06 8.63
C THR A 87 6.28 8.64 7.36
N ILE A 88 6.07 9.93 7.09
CA ILE A 88 6.62 10.59 5.90
C ILE A 88 8.15 10.58 5.93
N THR A 89 8.77 10.83 7.09
CA THR A 89 10.23 10.78 7.23
C THR A 89 10.76 9.39 6.90
N ALA A 90 10.14 8.33 7.42
CA ALA A 90 10.52 6.95 7.12
C ALA A 90 10.35 6.62 5.64
N MET A 91 9.28 7.11 5.02
CA MET A 91 9.05 6.95 3.58
C MET A 91 10.16 7.61 2.75
N GLN A 92 10.51 8.86 3.07
CA GLN A 92 11.57 9.60 2.40
C GLN A 92 12.92 8.91 2.54
N GLU A 93 13.27 8.45 3.73
CA GLU A 93 14.51 7.71 3.99
C GLU A 93 14.58 6.38 3.22
N SER A 94 13.44 5.79 2.91
CA SER A 94 13.33 4.56 2.13
C SER A 94 13.23 4.80 0.62
N GLY A 95 13.33 6.04 0.17
CA GLY A 95 13.25 6.38 -1.25
C GLY A 95 11.85 6.31 -1.85
N ILE A 96 10.81 6.37 -1.02
CA ILE A 96 9.42 6.34 -1.46
C ILE A 96 9.01 7.71 -2.01
N THR A 97 8.29 7.72 -3.13
CA THR A 97 7.78 8.95 -3.75
C THR A 97 6.60 9.48 -2.95
N ILE A 98 6.71 10.73 -2.49
CA ILE A 98 5.62 11.48 -1.88
C ILE A 98 4.97 12.28 -3.01
N THR A 99 3.73 11.95 -3.36
CA THR A 99 3.01 12.66 -4.43
C THR A 99 2.31 13.91 -3.94
N ASP A 100 1.81 13.88 -2.71
CA ASP A 100 1.20 15.03 -2.05
C ASP A 100 1.68 15.11 -0.61
N GLU A 101 2.39 16.19 -0.28
CA GLU A 101 2.83 16.46 1.09
C GLU A 101 1.64 16.62 2.04
N PRO A 102 1.82 16.37 3.35
CA PRO A 102 0.72 16.45 4.30
C PRO A 102 -0.08 17.74 4.23
N PHE A 103 -1.39 17.61 4.16
CA PHE A 103 -2.33 18.74 4.08
C PHE A 103 -3.63 18.40 4.81
N ARG A 104 -4.46 19.44 5.06
CA ARG A 104 -5.82 19.28 5.61
C ARG A 104 -6.84 19.82 4.63
N LEU A 105 -7.94 19.08 4.44
CA LEU A 105 -9.06 19.55 3.63
C LEU A 105 -9.87 20.65 4.36
N SER A 106 -9.84 20.63 5.69
CA SER A 106 -10.46 21.64 6.54
C SER A 106 -9.59 21.86 7.78
N PRO A 107 -9.67 23.04 8.43
CA PRO A 107 -8.80 23.34 9.58
C PRO A 107 -8.87 22.34 10.73
N ALA A 108 -10.03 21.74 10.97
CA ALA A 108 -10.23 20.77 12.05
C ALA A 108 -10.26 19.32 11.54
N GLY A 109 -10.01 19.10 10.26
CA GLY A 109 -10.05 17.77 9.65
C GLY A 109 -8.78 16.96 9.87
N PRO A 110 -8.77 15.72 9.41
CA PRO A 110 -7.59 14.88 9.47
C PRO A 110 -6.46 15.43 8.60
N LEU A 111 -5.25 15.05 8.95
CA LEU A 111 -4.08 15.31 8.11
C LEU A 111 -3.97 14.17 7.08
N ILE A 112 -3.80 14.54 5.83
CA ILE A 112 -3.78 13.61 4.70
C ILE A 112 -2.48 13.81 3.90
N ALA A 113 -1.92 12.72 3.42
CA ALA A 113 -0.81 12.75 2.47
C ALA A 113 -1.00 11.62 1.46
N PHE A 114 -0.34 11.72 0.32
CA PHE A 114 -0.31 10.65 -0.68
C PHE A 114 1.11 10.25 -1.01
N VAL A 115 1.33 8.96 -1.09
CA VAL A 115 2.61 8.36 -1.48
C VAL A 115 2.36 7.27 -2.51
N GLU A 116 3.42 6.81 -3.16
CA GLU A 116 3.35 5.63 -4.04
C GLU A 116 4.00 4.44 -3.35
N ASP A 117 3.40 3.25 -3.52
CA ASP A 117 4.10 2.04 -3.15
C ASP A 117 5.23 1.75 -4.17
N PRO A 118 6.08 0.73 -3.97
CA PRO A 118 7.21 0.48 -4.88
C PRO A 118 6.84 0.25 -6.35
N ASP A 119 5.61 -0.12 -6.65
CA ASP A 119 5.13 -0.35 -8.02
C ASP A 119 4.25 0.78 -8.56
N GLY A 120 4.03 1.84 -7.77
CA GLY A 120 3.25 2.99 -8.17
C GLY A 120 1.78 2.95 -7.78
N THR A 121 1.36 2.02 -6.93
CA THR A 121 0.02 2.06 -6.35
C THR A 121 -0.10 3.29 -5.45
N LEU A 122 -1.12 4.11 -5.66
CA LEU A 122 -1.35 5.30 -4.85
C LEU A 122 -1.85 4.92 -3.45
N ILE A 123 -1.22 5.49 -2.45
CA ILE A 123 -1.53 5.25 -1.04
C ILE A 123 -1.90 6.58 -0.38
N GLU A 124 -3.09 6.64 0.20
CA GLU A 124 -3.49 7.74 1.06
C GLU A 124 -3.10 7.43 2.50
N LEU A 125 -2.43 8.38 3.15
CA LEU A 125 -2.10 8.31 4.57
C LEU A 125 -3.03 9.27 5.32
N ILE A 126 -3.61 8.80 6.42
CA ILE A 126 -4.57 9.57 7.22
C ILE A 126 -4.13 9.58 8.67
N GLU A 127 -3.87 10.77 9.22
CA GLU A 127 -3.73 10.97 10.66
C GLU A 127 -4.99 11.65 11.16
N LYS A 128 -5.73 10.96 12.04
CA LYS A 128 -6.97 11.50 12.58
C LYS A 128 -6.74 12.79 13.36
N ALA A 129 -7.73 13.66 13.28
CA ALA A 129 -7.74 14.90 14.02
C ALA A 129 -7.79 14.66 15.55
#